data_33ac4a1b62bb20e4e2d69ffa6ca7d0d8
#
_entry.id   33ac4a1b62bb20e4e2d69ffa6ca7d0d8
#
_cell.length_a   1.000
_cell.length_b   1.000
_cell.length_c   1.000
_cell.angle_alpha   90.00
_cell.angle_beta   90.00
_cell.angle_gamma   90.00
#
_symmetry.space_group_name_H-M   'P 1'
#
loop_
_entity.id
_entity.type
_entity.pdbx_description
1 polymer ?
#
loop_
_entity_poly.entity_id
_entity_poly.type
_entity_poly.pdbx_seq_one_letter_code
_entity_poly.pdbx_strand_id
1 'polypeptide(L)'
;MTQRRGRWRWILGLLVALAVGRGISGLVAGTAQAEALGVRPSWRLFTAMDLSLRTLVAAVAALVLFANLLAVRHSIVSVVLPRQIGNLRIGEAIPMRLLTLGAAAVAVAIGALFALVDLDGQQVLLALHGVRFGESDPFLERDIGWYLIGLPVERALWETVVRIVMVASLFTLVFYAATPSLRVREGRLMVTDWARRHLGVLGGVAMLLLAWHWRLARYEVLVTGSGASEGFGAVDHRLVLPYLLTLSIVMVGAAGVFIVAVWQRATRVAVGLLLSLLVIGPLGRLAIVTFGPSLGATTRGIRDRELAYVATRARFTARASGAVAAGTDRAPIALDSLRRLVPPRAVILPDGGRYRVVHDTTGQVAAAALETWGQRISQAWAMQNPRLAMDGGAMGDRLLVGTNPWSRIARVAPFLRPAPTPRLVIREGGALWVLDLEVAGEWYPLATPLPHRGTVVRYRRSAGVALVDAMTGVVRILPPSDPDPVLRAWMALVPDVFSAGAWLGRGIDRSAMVRMHGESTLHSFLRLDYLSPLSHFPSLESG
;
A
#
# COMPACT_ATOMS: atom_id res chain seq x y z
N MET A 1 -10.34 27.97 39.23
CA MET A 1 -10.45 26.98 38.12
C MET A 1 -9.89 27.46 36.78
N THR A 2 -9.47 28.68 36.61
CA THR A 2 -8.96 29.29 35.35
C THR A 2 -7.50 28.93 35.01
N GLN A 3 -6.66 28.61 35.99
CA GLN A 3 -5.24 28.32 35.76
C GLN A 3 -4.94 26.94 35.10
N ARG A 4 -5.84 25.95 35.24
CA ARG A 4 -5.67 24.63 34.60
C ARG A 4 -5.93 24.65 33.07
N ARG A 5 -6.82 25.52 32.59
CA ARG A 5 -7.13 25.63 31.14
C ARG A 5 -5.98 26.20 30.31
N GLY A 6 -5.10 27.04 30.89
CA GLY A 6 -3.93 27.58 30.21
C GLY A 6 -2.85 26.52 29.92
N ARG A 7 -2.59 25.60 30.84
CA ARG A 7 -1.53 24.58 30.73
C ARG A 7 -1.72 23.61 29.54
N TRP A 8 -2.97 23.15 29.31
CA TRP A 8 -3.27 22.25 28.18
C TRP A 8 -3.04 22.89 26.82
N ARG A 9 -3.29 24.19 26.69
CA ARG A 9 -3.04 24.93 25.42
C ARG A 9 -1.55 24.98 25.10
N TRP A 10 -0.71 25.19 26.10
CA TRP A 10 0.75 25.18 25.96
C TRP A 10 1.29 23.79 25.66
N ILE A 11 0.76 22.75 26.32
CA ILE A 11 1.14 21.36 26.05
C ILE A 11 0.76 20.97 24.62
N LEU A 12 -0.46 21.28 24.18
CA LEU A 12 -0.91 21.01 22.81
C LEU A 12 -0.07 21.79 21.80
N GLY A 13 0.20 23.08 22.04
CA GLY A 13 1.06 23.88 21.20
C GLY A 13 2.48 23.30 21.06
N LEU A 14 3.04 22.86 22.19
CA LEU A 14 4.35 22.18 22.20
C LEU A 14 4.34 20.88 21.40
N LEU A 15 3.33 20.03 21.57
CA LEU A 15 3.21 18.77 20.84
C LEU A 15 3.08 19.01 19.33
N VAL A 16 2.29 20.00 18.92
CA VAL A 16 2.18 20.41 17.52
C VAL A 16 3.51 20.92 16.98
N ALA A 17 4.19 21.79 17.73
CA ALA A 17 5.50 22.32 17.35
C ALA A 17 6.55 21.21 17.20
N LEU A 18 6.57 20.22 18.12
CA LEU A 18 7.44 19.06 18.05
C LEU A 18 7.11 18.18 16.82
N ALA A 19 5.83 17.94 16.53
CA ALA A 19 5.42 17.15 15.37
C ALA A 19 5.80 17.84 14.05
N VAL A 20 5.55 19.14 13.94
CA VAL A 20 5.92 19.97 12.76
C VAL A 20 7.45 20.01 12.61
N GLY A 21 8.18 20.28 13.71
CA GLY A 21 9.64 20.28 13.72
C GLY A 21 10.24 18.94 13.26
N ARG A 22 9.64 17.82 13.69
CA ARG A 22 10.03 16.49 13.22
C ARG A 22 9.78 16.30 11.72
N GLY A 23 8.64 16.74 11.22
CA GLY A 23 8.33 16.69 9.79
C GLY A 23 9.34 17.49 8.97
N ILE A 24 9.62 18.73 9.35
CA ILE A 24 10.60 19.60 8.68
C ILE A 24 12.00 18.98 8.73
N SER A 25 12.44 18.50 9.90
CA SER A 25 13.75 17.84 10.04
C SER A 25 13.87 16.60 9.15
N GLY A 26 12.79 15.80 9.05
CA GLY A 26 12.74 14.64 8.16
C GLY A 26 12.91 15.02 6.68
N LEU A 27 12.24 16.09 6.26
CA LEU A 27 12.36 16.61 4.88
C LEU A 27 13.76 17.16 4.59
N VAL A 28 14.33 17.96 5.49
CA VAL A 28 15.69 18.53 5.33
C VAL A 28 16.74 17.41 5.32
N ALA A 29 16.67 16.49 6.27
CA ALA A 29 17.58 15.35 6.33
C ALA A 29 17.45 14.44 5.11
N GLY A 30 16.22 14.16 4.67
CA GLY A 30 15.93 13.33 3.50
C GLY A 30 16.47 13.96 2.20
N THR A 31 16.31 15.27 2.01
CA THR A 31 16.87 15.97 0.84
C THR A 31 18.39 15.90 0.81
N ALA A 32 19.06 16.14 1.93
CA ALA A 32 20.52 16.07 2.01
C ALA A 32 21.04 14.64 1.73
N GLN A 33 20.36 13.62 2.22
CA GLN A 33 20.70 12.21 1.96
C GLN A 33 20.46 11.82 0.50
N ALA A 34 19.35 12.26 -0.10
CA ALA A 34 19.02 11.99 -1.50
C ALA A 34 20.00 12.70 -2.47
N GLU A 35 20.44 13.90 -2.11
CA GLU A 35 21.46 14.64 -2.86
C GLU A 35 22.81 13.92 -2.82
N ALA A 36 23.22 13.45 -1.64
CA ALA A 36 24.43 12.66 -1.48
C ALA A 36 24.41 11.33 -2.27
N LEU A 37 23.22 10.77 -2.53
CA LEU A 37 23.02 9.56 -3.33
C LEU A 37 22.83 9.84 -4.83
N GLY A 38 22.72 11.11 -5.23
CA GLY A 38 22.44 11.49 -6.62
C GLY A 38 20.99 11.25 -7.09
N VAL A 39 20.05 10.98 -6.17
CA VAL A 39 18.64 10.66 -6.47
C VAL A 39 17.67 11.72 -5.93
N ARG A 40 18.10 12.97 -5.86
CA ARG A 40 17.28 14.07 -5.38
C ARG A 40 15.99 14.30 -6.18
N PRO A 41 15.97 14.20 -7.53
CA PRO A 41 14.73 14.32 -8.30
C PRO A 41 13.70 13.26 -7.93
N SER A 42 14.09 11.98 -7.93
CA SER A 42 13.22 10.85 -7.56
C SER A 42 12.72 10.96 -6.13
N TRP A 43 13.58 11.32 -5.19
CA TRP A 43 13.19 11.52 -3.80
C TRP A 43 12.13 12.63 -3.65
N ARG A 44 12.29 13.75 -4.38
CA ARG A 44 11.30 14.84 -4.39
C ARG A 44 9.96 14.37 -4.95
N LEU A 45 9.98 13.61 -6.04
CA LEU A 45 8.79 13.08 -6.68
C LEU A 45 8.02 12.16 -5.71
N PHE A 46 8.69 11.20 -5.07
CA PHE A 46 8.07 10.28 -4.11
C PHE A 46 7.54 11.02 -2.87
N THR A 47 8.34 11.94 -2.31
CA THR A 47 7.94 12.71 -1.14
C THR A 47 6.77 13.65 -1.44
N ALA A 48 6.77 14.31 -2.60
CA ALA A 48 5.68 15.17 -3.03
C ALA A 48 4.39 14.36 -3.23
N MET A 49 4.49 13.18 -3.84
CA MET A 49 3.34 12.30 -4.05
C MET A 49 2.76 11.81 -2.73
N ASP A 50 3.61 11.31 -1.82
CA ASP A 50 3.16 10.84 -0.51
C ASP A 50 2.50 11.96 0.30
N LEU A 51 3.12 13.15 0.35
CA LEU A 51 2.57 14.30 1.07
C LEU A 51 1.25 14.79 0.45
N SER A 52 1.16 14.81 -0.89
CA SER A 52 -0.06 15.21 -1.61
C SER A 52 -1.20 14.24 -1.32
N LEU A 53 -0.95 12.93 -1.34
CA LEU A 53 -1.96 11.92 -1.03
C LEU A 53 -2.44 12.02 0.43
N ARG A 54 -1.52 12.13 1.38
CA ARG A 54 -1.85 12.29 2.80
C ARG A 54 -2.68 13.55 3.05
N THR A 55 -2.30 14.67 2.42
CA THR A 55 -3.03 15.93 2.54
C THR A 55 -4.41 15.84 1.89
N LEU A 56 -4.51 15.23 0.72
CA LEU A 56 -5.78 15.03 0.02
C LEU A 56 -6.75 14.18 0.85
N VAL A 57 -6.29 13.04 1.36
CA VAL A 57 -7.12 12.14 2.18
C VAL A 57 -7.56 12.83 3.48
N ALA A 58 -6.65 13.55 4.15
CA ALA A 58 -6.99 14.33 5.34
C ALA A 58 -8.04 15.41 5.05
N ALA A 59 -7.87 16.14 3.94
CA ALA A 59 -8.81 17.20 3.53
C ALA A 59 -10.18 16.63 3.17
N VAL A 60 -10.24 15.54 2.40
CA VAL A 60 -11.49 14.86 2.04
C VAL A 60 -12.19 14.31 3.29
N ALA A 61 -11.45 13.66 4.20
CA ALA A 61 -12.01 13.15 5.45
C ALA A 61 -12.56 14.29 6.33
N ALA A 62 -11.82 15.39 6.47
CA ALA A 62 -12.28 16.57 7.20
C ALA A 62 -13.52 17.17 6.56
N LEU A 63 -13.56 17.31 5.24
CA LEU A 63 -14.71 17.87 4.51
C LEU A 63 -15.95 17.00 4.67
N VAL A 64 -15.84 15.69 4.48
CA VAL A 64 -16.95 14.74 4.64
C VAL A 64 -17.48 14.77 6.08
N LEU A 65 -16.61 14.72 7.07
CA LEU A 65 -17.02 14.77 8.47
C LEU A 65 -17.64 16.11 8.81
N PHE A 66 -17.07 17.23 8.37
CA PHE A 66 -17.61 18.56 8.58
C PHE A 66 -19.02 18.72 7.99
N ALA A 67 -19.24 18.28 6.75
CA ALA A 67 -20.55 18.31 6.11
C ALA A 67 -21.60 17.52 6.90
N ASN A 68 -21.24 16.32 7.37
CA ASN A 68 -22.11 15.49 8.21
C ASN A 68 -22.42 16.16 9.57
N LEU A 69 -21.42 16.75 10.22
CA LEU A 69 -21.61 17.46 11.49
C LEU A 69 -22.46 18.74 11.32
N LEU A 70 -22.33 19.43 10.17
CA LEU A 70 -23.23 20.56 9.85
C LEU A 70 -24.68 20.09 9.66
N ALA A 71 -24.90 18.93 9.03
CA ALA A 71 -26.24 18.36 8.90
C ALA A 71 -26.85 18.00 10.27
N VAL A 72 -26.04 17.43 11.18
CA VAL A 72 -26.46 17.19 12.58
C VAL A 72 -26.77 18.49 13.30
N ARG A 73 -25.94 19.52 13.16
CA ARG A 73 -26.19 20.85 13.75
C ARG A 73 -27.52 21.43 13.31
N HIS A 74 -27.88 21.29 12.03
CA HIS A 74 -29.16 21.76 11.52
C HIS A 74 -30.36 21.11 12.24
N SER A 75 -30.24 19.81 12.57
CA SER A 75 -31.25 19.10 13.36
C SER A 75 -31.35 19.62 14.81
N ILE A 76 -30.27 20.05 15.43
CA ILE A 76 -30.26 20.57 16.81
C ILE A 76 -31.00 21.90 16.87
N VAL A 77 -30.80 22.75 15.88
CA VAL A 77 -31.42 24.09 15.81
C VAL A 77 -32.93 24.05 15.57
N SER A 78 -33.40 23.04 14.83
CA SER A 78 -34.83 22.85 14.56
C SER A 78 -35.62 22.32 15.76
N VAL A 79 -34.94 21.80 16.80
CA VAL A 79 -35.58 21.37 18.05
C VAL A 79 -35.59 22.57 19.02
N VAL A 80 -36.74 23.22 19.14
CA VAL A 80 -36.97 24.25 20.15
C VAL A 80 -36.84 23.62 21.54
N LEU A 81 -35.72 23.87 22.22
CA LEU A 81 -35.53 23.48 23.61
C LEU A 81 -36.58 24.26 24.45
N PRO A 82 -37.36 23.57 25.31
CA PRO A 82 -38.26 24.28 26.22
C PRO A 82 -37.43 25.21 27.09
N ARG A 83 -37.76 26.51 27.05
CA ARG A 83 -37.04 27.57 27.76
C ARG A 83 -37.11 27.45 29.30
N GLN A 84 -37.90 26.53 29.81
CA GLN A 84 -38.05 26.26 31.25
C GLN A 84 -38.21 24.78 31.51
N ILE A 85 -37.37 24.22 32.36
CA ILE A 85 -37.56 22.91 33.02
C ILE A 85 -37.64 23.21 34.51
N GLY A 86 -38.87 23.28 35.04
CA GLY A 86 -39.13 23.70 36.42
C GLY A 86 -38.73 25.16 36.68
N ASN A 87 -38.08 25.43 37.81
CA ASN A 87 -37.61 26.76 38.21
C ASN A 87 -36.26 27.17 37.58
N LEU A 88 -35.63 26.32 36.74
CA LEU A 88 -34.37 26.61 36.08
C LEU A 88 -34.63 27.21 34.70
N ARG A 89 -34.38 28.52 34.56
CA ARG A 89 -34.22 29.16 33.26
C ARG A 89 -32.91 28.69 32.64
N ILE A 90 -32.95 27.84 31.62
CA ILE A 90 -31.81 27.55 30.78
C ILE A 90 -31.63 28.76 29.84
N GLY A 91 -31.02 29.79 30.40
CA GLY A 91 -30.62 30.97 29.65
C GLY A 91 -29.29 30.70 28.96
N GLU A 92 -29.29 30.90 27.69
CA GLU A 92 -28.23 30.98 26.71
C GLU A 92 -28.21 29.78 25.74
N ALA A 93 -28.87 30.04 24.60
CA ALA A 93 -28.64 29.22 23.41
C ALA A 93 -27.14 29.26 23.08
N ILE A 94 -26.48 28.10 22.98
CA ILE A 94 -25.09 28.03 22.56
C ILE A 94 -24.95 28.77 21.23
N PRO A 95 -24.08 29.79 21.13
CA PRO A 95 -23.95 30.55 19.91
C PRO A 95 -23.66 29.65 18.72
N MET A 96 -24.42 29.76 17.64
CA MET A 96 -24.32 28.94 16.43
C MET A 96 -22.91 28.91 15.86
N ARG A 97 -22.16 30.01 16.03
CA ARG A 97 -20.75 30.10 15.62
C ARG A 97 -19.85 29.11 16.39
N LEU A 98 -20.10 28.95 17.70
CA LEU A 98 -19.31 28.00 18.52
C LEU A 98 -19.57 26.55 18.14
N LEU A 99 -20.83 26.20 17.82
CA LEU A 99 -21.14 24.84 17.31
C LEU A 99 -20.47 24.58 15.97
N THR A 100 -20.43 25.55 15.07
CA THR A 100 -19.75 25.41 13.77
C THR A 100 -18.24 25.29 13.94
N LEU A 101 -17.65 26.14 14.80
CA LEU A 101 -16.22 26.07 15.09
C LEU A 101 -15.84 24.75 15.76
N GLY A 102 -16.67 24.25 16.68
CA GLY A 102 -16.50 22.94 17.31
C GLY A 102 -16.56 21.80 16.29
N ALA A 103 -17.56 21.84 15.40
CA ALA A 103 -17.68 20.87 14.31
C ALA A 103 -16.46 20.91 13.37
N ALA A 104 -16.00 22.11 12.99
CA ALA A 104 -14.81 22.29 12.17
C ALA A 104 -13.54 21.77 12.89
N ALA A 105 -13.37 22.08 14.17
CA ALA A 105 -12.23 21.61 14.96
C ALA A 105 -12.19 20.08 15.05
N VAL A 106 -13.34 19.44 15.32
CA VAL A 106 -13.45 17.97 15.35
C VAL A 106 -13.15 17.40 13.96
N ALA A 107 -13.72 17.97 12.91
CA ALA A 107 -13.52 17.51 11.55
C ALA A 107 -12.05 17.60 11.11
N VAL A 108 -11.38 18.71 11.41
CA VAL A 108 -9.95 18.90 11.11
C VAL A 108 -9.09 17.95 11.94
N ALA A 109 -9.38 17.77 13.23
CA ALA A 109 -8.62 16.86 14.09
C ALA A 109 -8.72 15.41 13.62
N ILE A 110 -9.93 14.93 13.30
CA ILE A 110 -10.14 13.58 12.76
C ILE A 110 -9.56 13.45 11.35
N GLY A 111 -9.74 14.46 10.48
CA GLY A 111 -9.13 14.50 9.16
C GLY A 111 -7.62 14.38 9.22
N ALA A 112 -6.96 15.09 10.15
CA ALA A 112 -5.52 14.99 10.36
C ALA A 112 -5.06 13.56 10.76
N LEU A 113 -5.89 12.79 11.49
CA LEU A 113 -5.59 11.39 11.77
C LEU A 113 -5.60 10.52 10.50
N PHE A 114 -6.40 10.87 9.50
CA PHE A 114 -6.39 10.19 8.21
C PHE A 114 -5.11 10.43 7.40
N ALA A 115 -4.34 11.51 7.68
CA ALA A 115 -3.00 11.69 7.11
C ALA A 115 -1.99 10.64 7.57
N LEU A 116 -2.28 9.90 8.67
CA LEU A 116 -1.45 8.81 9.20
C LEU A 116 -1.75 7.46 8.52
N VAL A 117 -2.79 7.39 7.68
CA VAL A 117 -3.11 6.18 6.90
C VAL A 117 -1.98 5.97 5.90
N ASP A 118 -1.41 4.77 5.92
CA ASP A 118 -0.35 4.41 5.00
C ASP A 118 -0.94 4.11 3.62
N LEU A 119 -0.61 4.98 2.67
CA LEU A 119 -0.95 4.85 1.26
C LEU A 119 0.35 4.73 0.49
N ASP A 120 0.47 3.72 -0.35
CA ASP A 120 1.64 3.53 -1.20
C ASP A 120 1.64 4.56 -2.35
N GLY A 121 2.28 5.71 -2.10
CA GLY A 121 2.43 6.79 -3.07
C GLY A 121 3.16 6.34 -4.33
N GLN A 122 4.04 5.35 -4.25
CA GLN A 122 4.78 4.82 -5.40
C GLN A 122 3.84 4.01 -6.31
N GLN A 123 2.97 3.17 -5.73
CA GLN A 123 1.96 2.45 -6.52
C GLN A 123 0.98 3.40 -7.20
N VAL A 124 0.53 4.45 -6.48
CA VAL A 124 -0.36 5.47 -7.07
C VAL A 124 0.34 6.21 -8.21
N LEU A 125 1.59 6.59 -8.05
CA LEU A 125 2.38 7.24 -9.09
C LEU A 125 2.49 6.36 -10.34
N LEU A 126 2.78 5.07 -10.15
CA LEU A 126 2.88 4.09 -11.23
C LEU A 126 1.53 3.86 -11.93
N ALA A 127 0.42 3.84 -11.17
CA ALA A 127 -0.93 3.74 -11.71
C ALA A 127 -1.31 4.96 -12.55
N LEU A 128 -0.94 6.16 -12.11
CA LEU A 128 -1.16 7.41 -12.85
C LEU A 128 -0.32 7.50 -14.13
N HIS A 129 0.90 6.94 -14.11
CA HIS A 129 1.74 6.85 -15.30
C HIS A 129 1.15 5.88 -16.35
N GLY A 130 0.44 4.85 -15.90
CA GLY A 130 -0.22 3.87 -16.76
C GLY A 130 0.74 2.80 -17.28
N VAL A 131 0.81 1.68 -16.59
CA VAL A 131 1.60 0.51 -17.03
C VAL A 131 0.73 -0.37 -17.92
N ARG A 132 1.15 -0.57 -19.16
CA ARG A 132 0.47 -1.45 -20.12
C ARG A 132 1.35 -2.62 -20.49
N PHE A 133 0.81 -3.83 -20.35
CA PHE A 133 1.47 -5.05 -20.80
C PHE A 133 1.17 -5.36 -22.27
N GLY A 134 0.10 -4.76 -22.83
CA GLY A 134 -0.36 -5.06 -24.18
C GLY A 134 -0.99 -6.46 -24.29
N GLU A 135 -1.25 -7.09 -23.17
CA GLU A 135 -1.91 -8.38 -23.07
C GLU A 135 -3.05 -8.28 -22.05
N SER A 136 -4.22 -8.84 -22.40
CA SER A 136 -5.39 -8.85 -21.53
C SER A 136 -5.66 -10.24 -20.97
N ASP A 137 -6.36 -10.29 -19.84
CA ASP A 137 -6.89 -11.55 -19.32
C ASP A 137 -8.02 -12.07 -20.23
N PRO A 138 -8.17 -13.40 -20.39
CA PRO A 138 -9.13 -13.98 -21.33
C PRO A 138 -10.58 -14.02 -20.82
N PHE A 139 -10.86 -13.56 -19.59
CA PHE A 139 -12.17 -13.69 -18.94
C PHE A 139 -12.88 -12.35 -18.75
N LEU A 140 -12.14 -11.29 -18.41
CA LEU A 140 -12.67 -9.95 -18.18
C LEU A 140 -12.07 -8.91 -19.13
N GLU A 141 -11.18 -9.34 -20.05
CA GLU A 141 -10.56 -8.53 -21.11
C GLU A 141 -9.84 -7.28 -20.62
N ARG A 142 -9.31 -7.33 -19.37
CA ARG A 142 -8.53 -6.24 -18.78
C ARG A 142 -7.04 -6.45 -18.99
N ASP A 143 -6.31 -5.38 -19.30
CA ASP A 143 -4.84 -5.39 -19.39
C ASP A 143 -4.22 -5.87 -18.07
N ILE A 144 -3.18 -6.71 -18.16
CA ILE A 144 -2.50 -7.30 -17.01
C ILE A 144 -1.89 -6.21 -16.10
N GLY A 145 -1.40 -5.11 -16.67
CA GLY A 145 -0.87 -3.98 -15.91
C GLY A 145 -1.90 -3.35 -14.99
N TRP A 146 -3.17 -3.35 -15.39
CA TRP A 146 -4.24 -2.88 -14.52
C TRP A 146 -4.42 -3.77 -13.28
N TYR A 147 -4.32 -5.11 -13.43
CA TYR A 147 -4.38 -6.01 -12.26
C TYR A 147 -3.21 -5.79 -11.32
N LEU A 148 -2.01 -5.65 -11.86
CA LEU A 148 -0.80 -5.56 -11.06
C LEU A 148 -0.67 -4.22 -10.32
N ILE A 149 -1.12 -3.13 -10.94
CA ILE A 149 -0.91 -1.77 -10.43
C ILE A 149 -2.24 -1.06 -10.15
N GLY A 150 -3.19 -1.08 -11.07
CA GLY A 150 -4.45 -0.34 -10.95
C GLY A 150 -5.40 -0.93 -9.91
N LEU A 151 -5.58 -2.25 -9.91
CA LEU A 151 -6.50 -2.93 -8.98
C LEU A 151 -6.12 -2.74 -7.51
N PRO A 152 -4.85 -2.91 -7.06
CA PRO A 152 -4.48 -2.63 -5.67
C PRO A 152 -4.67 -1.16 -5.30
N VAL A 153 -4.42 -0.21 -6.21
CA VAL A 153 -4.68 1.22 -5.98
C VAL A 153 -6.18 1.50 -5.85
N GLU A 154 -7.01 0.94 -6.74
CA GLU A 154 -8.47 1.07 -6.65
C GLU A 154 -9.01 0.43 -5.36
N ARG A 155 -8.44 -0.68 -4.92
CA ARG A 155 -8.76 -1.34 -3.64
C ARG A 155 -8.41 -0.46 -2.45
N ALA A 156 -7.20 0.11 -2.41
CA ALA A 156 -6.78 1.02 -1.36
C ALA A 156 -7.64 2.30 -1.30
N LEU A 157 -8.05 2.82 -2.47
CA LEU A 157 -9.00 3.92 -2.56
C LEU A 157 -10.35 3.55 -1.97
N TRP A 158 -10.92 2.39 -2.35
CA TRP A 158 -12.16 1.89 -1.79
C TRP A 158 -12.09 1.76 -0.26
N GLU A 159 -11.04 1.14 0.27
CA GLU A 159 -10.84 0.99 1.71
C GLU A 159 -10.76 2.33 2.43
N THR A 160 -10.09 3.30 1.83
CA THR A 160 -9.96 4.66 2.39
C THR A 160 -11.32 5.36 2.44
N VAL A 161 -12.10 5.29 1.35
CA VAL A 161 -13.46 5.87 1.30
C VAL A 161 -14.39 5.17 2.31
N VAL A 162 -14.32 3.84 2.43
CA VAL A 162 -15.10 3.09 3.44
C VAL A 162 -14.76 3.56 4.85
N ARG A 163 -13.46 3.70 5.19
CA ARG A 163 -13.02 4.19 6.50
C ARG A 163 -13.56 5.61 6.79
N ILE A 164 -13.48 6.51 5.81
CA ILE A 164 -13.99 7.89 5.94
C ILE A 164 -15.50 7.88 6.18
N VAL A 165 -16.28 7.17 5.36
CA VAL A 165 -17.73 7.10 5.48
C VAL A 165 -18.15 6.43 6.79
N MET A 166 -17.45 5.37 7.21
CA MET A 166 -17.72 4.67 8.46
C MET A 166 -17.48 5.57 9.68
N VAL A 167 -16.36 6.30 9.71
CA VAL A 167 -16.07 7.26 10.79
C VAL A 167 -17.09 8.40 10.79
N ALA A 168 -17.41 8.99 9.63
CA ALA A 168 -18.42 10.04 9.52
C ALA A 168 -19.80 9.55 9.98
N SER A 169 -20.20 8.34 9.60
CA SER A 169 -21.46 7.72 10.01
C SER A 169 -21.50 7.47 11.52
N LEU A 170 -20.42 6.98 12.10
CA LEU A 170 -20.30 6.76 13.54
C LEU A 170 -20.45 8.08 14.31
N PHE A 171 -19.71 9.12 13.93
CA PHE A 171 -19.83 10.43 14.57
C PHE A 171 -21.25 10.99 14.41
N THR A 172 -21.84 10.90 13.22
CA THR A 172 -23.22 11.34 12.96
C THR A 172 -24.21 10.62 13.88
N LEU A 173 -24.07 9.29 14.01
CA LEU A 173 -24.95 8.48 14.87
C LEU A 173 -24.79 8.86 16.34
N VAL A 174 -23.55 9.00 16.84
CA VAL A 174 -23.25 9.40 18.21
C VAL A 174 -23.84 10.77 18.53
N PHE A 175 -23.67 11.75 17.64
CA PHE A 175 -24.22 13.07 17.85
C PHE A 175 -25.75 13.09 17.75
N TYR A 176 -26.38 12.30 16.89
CA TYR A 176 -27.84 12.16 16.90
C TYR A 176 -28.36 11.46 18.17
N ALA A 177 -27.62 10.47 18.69
CA ALA A 177 -27.97 9.81 19.95
C ALA A 177 -27.80 10.74 21.18
N ALA A 178 -26.81 11.63 21.14
CA ALA A 178 -26.58 12.64 22.18
C ALA A 178 -27.58 13.80 22.11
N THR A 179 -28.36 13.90 21.04
CA THR A 179 -29.39 14.95 20.86
C THR A 179 -30.80 14.36 20.95
N PRO A 180 -31.86 15.20 21.10
CA PRO A 180 -33.25 14.73 21.06
C PRO A 180 -33.66 14.02 19.74
N SER A 181 -32.77 13.95 18.75
CA SER A 181 -33.06 13.42 17.41
C SER A 181 -33.23 11.91 17.37
N LEU A 182 -32.58 11.19 18.32
CA LEU A 182 -32.74 9.75 18.56
C LEU A 182 -33.15 9.55 20.01
N ARG A 183 -34.34 9.01 20.26
CA ARG A 183 -34.84 8.73 21.61
C ARG A 183 -35.49 7.35 21.66
N VAL A 184 -35.25 6.63 22.72
CA VAL A 184 -36.01 5.41 23.04
C VAL A 184 -37.10 5.78 24.03
N ARG A 185 -38.37 5.63 23.65
CA ARG A 185 -39.51 5.86 24.51
C ARG A 185 -40.44 4.67 24.40
N GLU A 186 -40.79 4.08 25.53
CA GLU A 186 -41.68 2.89 25.64
C GLU A 186 -41.21 1.72 24.76
N GLY A 187 -39.88 1.45 24.72
CA GLY A 187 -39.29 0.38 23.90
C GLY A 187 -39.29 0.65 22.38
N ARG A 188 -39.72 1.84 21.94
CA ARG A 188 -39.73 2.24 20.53
C ARG A 188 -38.66 3.30 20.25
N LEU A 189 -37.89 3.09 19.20
CA LEU A 189 -36.92 4.07 18.71
C LEU A 189 -37.64 5.18 17.92
N MET A 190 -37.62 6.38 18.46
CA MET A 190 -38.15 7.55 17.79
C MET A 190 -37.00 8.32 17.14
N VAL A 191 -37.10 8.54 15.83
CA VAL A 191 -36.11 9.24 15.01
C VAL A 191 -36.79 10.43 14.35
N THR A 192 -36.20 11.63 14.47
CA THR A 192 -36.72 12.83 13.78
C THR A 192 -36.63 12.66 12.26
N ASP A 193 -37.52 13.32 11.50
CA ASP A 193 -37.54 13.19 10.04
C ASP A 193 -36.23 13.57 9.37
N TRP A 194 -35.57 14.59 9.88
CA TRP A 194 -34.27 15.03 9.38
C TRP A 194 -33.18 13.96 9.62
N ALA A 195 -33.04 13.49 10.86
CA ALA A 195 -32.06 12.46 11.21
C ALA A 195 -32.28 11.16 10.41
N ARG A 196 -33.56 10.78 10.24
CA ARG A 196 -33.95 9.60 9.45
C ARG A 196 -33.52 9.74 7.99
N ARG A 197 -33.80 10.88 7.34
CA ARG A 197 -33.39 11.12 5.95
C ARG A 197 -31.87 11.14 5.81
N HIS A 198 -31.16 11.79 6.72
CA HIS A 198 -29.70 11.86 6.71
C HIS A 198 -29.07 10.48 6.90
N LEU A 199 -29.51 9.69 7.89
CA LEU A 199 -29.04 8.32 8.09
C LEU A 199 -29.44 7.41 6.91
N GLY A 200 -30.57 7.68 6.26
CA GLY A 200 -30.97 7.00 5.03
C GLY A 200 -30.00 7.24 3.88
N VAL A 201 -29.53 8.47 3.69
CA VAL A 201 -28.50 8.78 2.69
C VAL A 201 -27.19 8.08 3.01
N LEU A 202 -26.73 8.12 4.28
CA LEU A 202 -25.52 7.41 4.70
C LEU A 202 -25.62 5.91 4.49
N GLY A 203 -26.78 5.31 4.80
CA GLY A 203 -27.04 3.89 4.53
C GLY A 203 -27.01 3.57 3.03
N GLY A 204 -27.59 4.42 2.19
CA GLY A 204 -27.51 4.30 0.73
C GLY A 204 -26.08 4.40 0.21
N VAL A 205 -25.28 5.32 0.73
CA VAL A 205 -23.84 5.42 0.41
C VAL A 205 -23.11 4.15 0.82
N ALA A 206 -23.39 3.60 2.01
CA ALA A 206 -22.79 2.34 2.44
C ALA A 206 -23.13 1.18 1.49
N MET A 207 -24.37 1.11 0.98
CA MET A 207 -24.78 0.10 -0.01
C MET A 207 -24.07 0.30 -1.36
N LEU A 208 -23.84 1.55 -1.81
CA LEU A 208 -23.03 1.81 -3.00
C LEU A 208 -21.56 1.40 -2.82
N LEU A 209 -21.01 1.58 -1.62
CA LEU A 209 -19.66 1.09 -1.30
C LEU A 209 -19.60 -0.44 -1.28
N LEU A 210 -20.65 -1.13 -0.86
CA LEU A 210 -20.77 -2.59 -0.98
C LEU A 210 -20.89 -3.03 -2.45
N ALA A 211 -21.63 -2.28 -3.28
CA ALA A 211 -21.68 -2.52 -4.72
C ALA A 211 -20.29 -2.42 -5.36
N TRP A 212 -19.52 -1.39 -4.99
CA TRP A 212 -18.13 -1.23 -5.44
C TRP A 212 -17.23 -2.37 -4.95
N HIS A 213 -17.38 -2.79 -3.68
CA HIS A 213 -16.68 -3.98 -3.16
C HIS A 213 -16.90 -5.23 -4.01
N TRP A 214 -18.17 -5.56 -4.31
CA TRP A 214 -18.48 -6.74 -5.11
C TRP A 214 -17.98 -6.63 -6.55
N ARG A 215 -17.95 -5.42 -7.10
CA ARG A 215 -17.30 -5.16 -8.39
C ARG A 215 -15.80 -5.44 -8.35
N LEU A 216 -15.09 -4.97 -7.33
CA LEU A 216 -13.66 -5.24 -7.15
C LEU A 216 -13.39 -6.73 -6.91
N ALA A 217 -14.18 -7.37 -6.04
CA ALA A 217 -14.07 -8.79 -5.74
C ALA A 217 -14.15 -9.67 -7.01
N ARG A 218 -14.89 -9.25 -8.03
CA ARG A 218 -14.94 -9.93 -9.32
C ARG A 218 -13.58 -10.02 -10.01
N TYR A 219 -12.77 -8.97 -9.91
CA TYR A 219 -11.40 -8.97 -10.46
C TYR A 219 -10.41 -9.68 -9.55
N GLU A 220 -10.61 -9.56 -8.24
CA GLU A 220 -9.78 -10.24 -7.23
C GLU A 220 -9.85 -11.76 -7.36
N VAL A 221 -11.00 -12.30 -7.77
CA VAL A 221 -11.16 -13.75 -8.02
C VAL A 221 -10.22 -14.24 -9.12
N LEU A 222 -9.87 -13.43 -10.13
CA LEU A 222 -8.89 -13.82 -11.15
C LEU A 222 -7.47 -13.91 -10.57
N VAL A 223 -7.21 -13.18 -9.50
CA VAL A 223 -5.90 -13.16 -8.83
C VAL A 223 -5.79 -14.28 -7.80
N THR A 224 -6.79 -14.42 -6.94
CA THR A 224 -6.70 -15.31 -5.76
C THR A 224 -7.53 -16.59 -5.88
N GLY A 225 -8.46 -16.66 -6.85
CA GLY A 225 -9.52 -17.66 -6.87
C GLY A 225 -10.60 -17.37 -5.81
N SER A 226 -11.67 -18.12 -5.81
CA SER A 226 -12.73 -18.03 -4.77
C SER A 226 -12.51 -19.00 -3.60
N GLY A 227 -11.60 -19.95 -3.73
CA GLY A 227 -11.41 -21.07 -2.80
C GLY A 227 -12.18 -22.36 -3.21
N ALA A 228 -12.91 -22.33 -4.33
CA ALA A 228 -13.57 -23.53 -4.87
C ALA A 228 -12.58 -24.54 -5.48
N SER A 229 -11.39 -24.06 -5.87
CA SER A 229 -10.28 -24.84 -6.41
C SER A 229 -8.96 -24.20 -6.00
N GLU A 230 -7.81 -24.83 -6.34
CA GLU A 230 -6.47 -24.27 -6.11
C GLU A 230 -6.14 -23.07 -7.01
N GLY A 231 -6.97 -22.04 -7.00
CA GLY A 231 -6.89 -20.83 -7.83
C GLY A 231 -8.14 -20.66 -8.69
N PHE A 232 -8.04 -19.85 -9.74
CA PHE A 232 -9.18 -19.59 -10.63
C PHE A 232 -9.54 -20.80 -11.47
N GLY A 233 -10.80 -21.24 -11.41
CA GLY A 233 -11.30 -22.45 -12.07
C GLY A 233 -12.66 -22.30 -12.74
N ALA A 234 -13.25 -23.42 -13.16
CA ALA A 234 -14.52 -23.46 -13.86
C ALA A 234 -15.70 -22.90 -13.04
N VAL A 235 -15.71 -23.16 -11.73
CA VAL A 235 -16.72 -22.64 -10.79
C VAL A 235 -16.62 -21.12 -10.72
N ASP A 236 -15.40 -20.59 -10.62
CA ASP A 236 -15.16 -19.15 -10.58
C ASP A 236 -15.68 -18.46 -11.83
N HIS A 237 -15.32 -18.99 -13.00
CA HIS A 237 -15.74 -18.41 -14.27
C HIS A 237 -17.26 -18.46 -14.47
N ARG A 238 -17.88 -19.64 -14.26
CA ARG A 238 -19.26 -19.86 -14.64
C ARG A 238 -20.28 -19.41 -13.59
N LEU A 239 -19.90 -19.41 -12.30
CA LEU A 239 -20.83 -19.13 -11.22
C LEU A 239 -20.42 -17.89 -10.41
N VAL A 240 -19.14 -17.80 -9.96
CA VAL A 240 -18.72 -16.72 -9.06
C VAL A 240 -18.68 -15.36 -9.78
N LEU A 241 -18.08 -15.29 -10.98
CA LEU A 241 -17.99 -14.02 -11.71
C LEU A 241 -19.36 -13.41 -12.05
N PRO A 242 -20.34 -14.16 -12.62
CA PRO A 242 -21.67 -13.60 -12.88
C PRO A 242 -22.43 -13.29 -11.59
N TYR A 243 -22.28 -14.09 -10.53
CA TYR A 243 -22.88 -13.82 -9.23
C TYR A 243 -22.41 -12.49 -8.65
N LEU A 244 -21.10 -12.23 -8.62
CA LEU A 244 -20.54 -10.99 -8.10
C LEU A 244 -20.97 -9.77 -8.93
N LEU A 245 -21.06 -9.91 -10.24
CA LEU A 245 -21.59 -8.85 -11.11
C LEU A 245 -23.06 -8.56 -10.79
N THR A 246 -23.90 -9.59 -10.73
CA THR A 246 -25.32 -9.47 -10.40
C THR A 246 -25.50 -8.81 -9.05
N LEU A 247 -24.74 -9.26 -8.04
CA LEU A 247 -24.79 -8.70 -6.69
C LEU A 247 -24.39 -7.21 -6.68
N SER A 248 -23.36 -6.83 -7.42
CA SER A 248 -22.95 -5.43 -7.55
C SER A 248 -24.07 -4.56 -8.16
N ILE A 249 -24.73 -5.02 -9.24
CA ILE A 249 -25.83 -4.30 -9.89
C ILE A 249 -27.04 -4.20 -8.97
N VAL A 250 -27.42 -5.31 -8.33
CA VAL A 250 -28.54 -5.37 -7.36
C VAL A 250 -28.31 -4.39 -6.21
N MET A 251 -27.08 -4.32 -5.69
CA MET A 251 -26.73 -3.38 -4.62
C MET A 251 -26.90 -1.91 -5.01
N VAL A 252 -26.59 -1.55 -6.26
CA VAL A 252 -26.82 -0.18 -6.77
C VAL A 252 -28.32 0.14 -6.79
N GLY A 253 -29.15 -0.76 -7.35
CA GLY A 253 -30.60 -0.59 -7.35
C GLY A 253 -31.19 -0.54 -5.92
N ALA A 254 -30.72 -1.45 -5.07
CA ALA A 254 -31.14 -1.53 -3.67
C ALA A 254 -30.79 -0.26 -2.87
N ALA A 255 -29.66 0.38 -3.14
CA ALA A 255 -29.30 1.66 -2.51
C ALA A 255 -30.36 2.74 -2.79
N GLY A 256 -30.85 2.84 -4.03
CA GLY A 256 -31.94 3.76 -4.40
C GLY A 256 -33.24 3.44 -3.67
N VAL A 257 -33.66 2.16 -3.71
CA VAL A 257 -34.87 1.67 -3.01
C VAL A 257 -34.76 1.93 -1.50
N PHE A 258 -33.60 1.68 -0.91
CA PHE A 258 -33.33 1.93 0.51
C PHE A 258 -33.54 3.40 0.88
N ILE A 259 -32.94 4.33 0.13
CA ILE A 259 -33.08 5.77 0.36
C ILE A 259 -34.58 6.17 0.30
N VAL A 260 -35.27 5.75 -0.76
CA VAL A 260 -36.69 6.07 -0.96
C VAL A 260 -37.56 5.49 0.18
N ALA A 261 -37.32 4.22 0.54
CA ALA A 261 -38.07 3.57 1.63
C ALA A 261 -37.86 4.27 2.98
N VAL A 262 -36.63 4.70 3.29
CA VAL A 262 -36.33 5.49 4.49
C VAL A 262 -37.05 6.85 4.46
N TRP A 263 -37.07 7.52 3.32
CA TRP A 263 -37.73 8.83 3.17
C TRP A 263 -39.26 8.73 3.28
N GLN A 264 -39.84 7.65 2.75
CA GLN A 264 -41.28 7.37 2.84
C GLN A 264 -41.73 6.77 4.19
N ARG A 265 -40.84 6.69 5.18
CA ARG A 265 -41.11 6.08 6.50
C ARG A 265 -41.34 4.56 6.46
N ALA A 266 -41.07 3.90 5.36
CA ALA A 266 -41.16 2.45 5.22
C ALA A 266 -39.90 1.75 5.83
N THR A 267 -39.58 2.06 7.10
CA THR A 267 -38.33 1.63 7.77
C THR A 267 -38.20 0.11 7.84
N ARG A 268 -39.31 -0.64 7.93
CA ARG A 268 -39.30 -2.11 7.92
C ARG A 268 -38.77 -2.65 6.59
N VAL A 269 -39.18 -2.03 5.47
CA VAL A 269 -38.71 -2.39 4.12
C VAL A 269 -37.22 -2.09 4.00
N ALA A 270 -36.78 -0.91 4.44
CA ALA A 270 -35.37 -0.50 4.39
C ALA A 270 -34.48 -1.46 5.21
N VAL A 271 -34.86 -1.74 6.47
CA VAL A 271 -34.10 -2.66 7.34
C VAL A 271 -34.13 -4.07 6.78
N GLY A 272 -35.29 -4.58 6.32
CA GLY A 272 -35.39 -5.89 5.70
C GLY A 272 -34.51 -6.03 4.46
N LEU A 273 -34.49 -5.01 3.60
CA LEU A 273 -33.63 -4.97 2.42
C LEU A 273 -32.15 -5.01 2.79
N LEU A 274 -31.72 -4.17 3.74
CA LEU A 274 -30.33 -4.13 4.20
C LEU A 274 -29.90 -5.47 4.78
N LEU A 275 -30.68 -6.06 5.69
CA LEU A 275 -30.38 -7.32 6.33
C LEU A 275 -30.36 -8.47 5.32
N SER A 276 -31.33 -8.52 4.40
CA SER A 276 -31.37 -9.57 3.39
C SER A 276 -30.15 -9.54 2.49
N LEU A 277 -29.69 -8.37 2.05
CA LEU A 277 -28.52 -8.24 1.20
C LEU A 277 -27.20 -8.51 1.93
N LEU A 278 -27.08 -8.11 3.22
CA LEU A 278 -25.93 -8.46 4.06
C LEU A 278 -25.81 -9.97 4.29
N VAL A 279 -26.92 -10.70 4.26
CA VAL A 279 -26.95 -12.15 4.47
C VAL A 279 -26.81 -12.89 3.13
N ILE A 280 -27.59 -12.51 2.11
CA ILE A 280 -27.63 -13.21 0.81
C ILE A 280 -26.28 -13.11 0.10
N GLY A 281 -25.60 -11.96 0.15
CA GLY A 281 -24.30 -11.76 -0.51
C GLY A 281 -23.24 -12.78 -0.07
N PRO A 282 -22.85 -12.81 1.21
CA PRO A 282 -21.85 -13.77 1.72
C PRO A 282 -22.33 -15.22 1.66
N LEU A 283 -23.60 -15.51 2.03
CA LEU A 283 -24.12 -16.88 2.01
C LEU A 283 -24.24 -17.46 0.60
N GLY A 284 -24.66 -16.65 -0.38
CA GLY A 284 -24.71 -17.08 -1.77
C GLY A 284 -23.33 -17.40 -2.32
N ARG A 285 -22.32 -16.57 -2.01
CA ARG A 285 -20.92 -16.86 -2.35
C ARG A 285 -20.44 -18.14 -1.68
N LEU A 286 -20.69 -18.31 -0.38
CA LEU A 286 -20.32 -19.52 0.36
C LEU A 286 -20.98 -20.76 -0.25
N ALA A 287 -22.27 -20.70 -0.56
CA ALA A 287 -23.00 -21.80 -1.20
C ALA A 287 -22.40 -22.17 -2.57
N ILE A 288 -22.07 -21.17 -3.40
CA ILE A 288 -21.44 -21.41 -4.71
C ILE A 288 -20.07 -22.08 -4.54
N VAL A 289 -19.24 -21.59 -3.62
CA VAL A 289 -17.90 -22.14 -3.38
C VAL A 289 -17.97 -23.56 -2.84
N THR A 290 -18.92 -23.85 -1.93
CA THR A 290 -19.05 -25.17 -1.28
C THR A 290 -19.71 -26.21 -2.19
N PHE A 291 -20.79 -25.85 -2.86
CA PHE A 291 -21.62 -26.81 -3.64
C PHE A 291 -21.35 -26.73 -5.14
N GLY A 292 -20.80 -25.61 -5.64
CA GLY A 292 -20.52 -25.42 -7.07
C GLY A 292 -19.63 -26.50 -7.70
N PRO A 293 -18.56 -26.98 -7.04
CA PRO A 293 -17.73 -28.05 -7.59
C PRO A 293 -18.48 -29.34 -7.85
N SER A 294 -19.47 -29.69 -7.01
CA SER A 294 -20.25 -30.92 -7.11
C SER A 294 -21.46 -30.83 -8.05
N LEU A 295 -21.87 -29.62 -8.46
CA LEU A 295 -23.02 -29.42 -9.31
C LEU A 295 -22.83 -30.04 -10.71
N GLY A 296 -23.58 -31.11 -11.00
CA GLY A 296 -23.70 -31.72 -12.33
C GLY A 296 -22.45 -32.44 -12.85
N ALA A 297 -21.58 -32.96 -11.98
CA ALA A 297 -20.35 -33.57 -12.42
C ALA A 297 -20.05 -34.95 -11.82
N THR A 298 -19.77 -35.91 -12.71
CA THR A 298 -18.95 -37.07 -12.38
C THR A 298 -17.49 -36.61 -12.11
N THR A 299 -16.73 -37.38 -11.32
CA THR A 299 -15.30 -37.06 -11.00
C THR A 299 -14.45 -36.80 -12.25
N ARG A 300 -14.67 -37.58 -13.33
CA ARG A 300 -14.01 -37.41 -14.62
C ARG A 300 -14.41 -36.10 -15.29
N GLY A 301 -15.69 -35.72 -15.27
CA GLY A 301 -16.17 -34.47 -15.86
C GLY A 301 -15.71 -33.21 -15.09
N ILE A 302 -15.41 -33.29 -13.79
CA ILE A 302 -14.78 -32.19 -13.02
C ILE A 302 -13.36 -31.96 -13.54
N ARG A 303 -12.59 -33.05 -13.66
CA ARG A 303 -11.20 -32.98 -14.12
C ARG A 303 -11.11 -32.40 -15.54
N ASP A 304 -11.92 -32.86 -16.47
CA ASP A 304 -11.89 -32.39 -17.86
C ASP A 304 -12.26 -30.91 -17.97
N ARG A 305 -13.19 -30.43 -17.15
CA ARG A 305 -13.56 -29.01 -17.09
C ARG A 305 -12.44 -28.12 -16.55
N GLU A 306 -11.67 -28.62 -15.55
CA GLU A 306 -10.59 -27.85 -14.93
C GLU A 306 -9.30 -27.80 -15.77
N LEU A 307 -9.05 -28.79 -16.65
CA LEU A 307 -7.82 -28.87 -17.44
C LEU A 307 -7.52 -27.59 -18.24
N ALA A 308 -8.52 -26.99 -18.86
CA ALA A 308 -8.35 -25.74 -19.64
C ALA A 308 -7.91 -24.56 -18.75
N TYR A 309 -8.43 -24.49 -17.52
CA TYR A 309 -8.06 -23.43 -16.56
C TYR A 309 -6.68 -23.67 -15.98
N VAL A 310 -6.31 -24.91 -15.69
CA VAL A 310 -4.96 -25.29 -15.26
C VAL A 310 -3.94 -24.90 -16.33
N ALA A 311 -4.18 -25.23 -17.60
CA ALA A 311 -3.30 -24.85 -18.70
C ALA A 311 -3.17 -23.33 -18.85
N THR A 312 -4.28 -22.59 -18.66
CA THR A 312 -4.26 -21.12 -18.70
C THR A 312 -3.44 -20.56 -17.53
N ARG A 313 -3.66 -21.04 -16.31
CA ARG A 313 -2.87 -20.63 -15.14
C ARG A 313 -1.39 -20.94 -15.32
N ALA A 314 -1.03 -22.10 -15.85
CA ALA A 314 0.36 -22.45 -16.11
C ALA A 314 1.03 -21.47 -17.08
N ARG A 315 0.34 -21.07 -18.17
CA ARG A 315 0.84 -20.06 -19.13
C ARG A 315 1.06 -18.70 -18.45
N PHE A 316 0.07 -18.23 -17.68
CA PHE A 316 0.17 -16.95 -16.98
C PHE A 316 1.25 -16.97 -15.91
N THR A 317 1.40 -18.07 -15.18
CA THR A 317 2.47 -18.25 -14.20
C THR A 317 3.86 -18.22 -14.85
N ALA A 318 4.06 -18.94 -15.96
CA ALA A 318 5.32 -18.91 -16.70
C ALA A 318 5.67 -17.50 -17.19
N ARG A 319 4.67 -16.73 -17.62
CA ARG A 319 4.86 -15.33 -18.01
C ARG A 319 5.14 -14.42 -16.80
N ALA A 320 4.46 -14.63 -15.70
CA ALA A 320 4.64 -13.85 -14.47
C ALA A 320 5.99 -14.06 -13.81
N SER A 321 6.48 -15.29 -13.83
CA SER A 321 7.71 -15.67 -13.13
C SER A 321 8.98 -15.43 -13.93
N GLY A 322 8.95 -15.12 -15.23
CA GLY A 322 10.11 -14.79 -16.06
C GLY A 322 11.42 -15.43 -15.59
N ALA A 323 12.37 -15.76 -16.41
CA ALA A 323 13.65 -16.32 -15.96
C ALA A 323 14.39 -15.35 -15.02
N VAL A 324 14.00 -15.32 -13.75
CA VAL A 324 14.87 -14.76 -12.71
C VAL A 324 15.95 -15.80 -12.50
N ALA A 325 17.16 -15.46 -12.87
CA ALA A 325 18.32 -16.29 -12.57
C ALA A 325 18.26 -16.64 -11.08
N ALA A 326 18.04 -17.91 -10.74
CA ALA A 326 18.28 -18.35 -9.39
C ALA A 326 19.76 -18.05 -9.16
N GLY A 327 20.03 -17.11 -8.25
CA GLY A 327 21.39 -16.88 -7.83
C GLY A 327 21.96 -18.25 -7.51
N THR A 328 23.02 -18.64 -8.18
CA THR A 328 23.73 -19.86 -7.84
C THR A 328 23.96 -19.81 -6.34
N ASP A 329 23.44 -20.80 -5.64
CA ASP A 329 23.64 -21.03 -4.20
C ASP A 329 25.13 -21.27 -3.96
N ARG A 330 25.91 -20.20 -4.11
CA ARG A 330 27.29 -20.20 -3.65
C ARG A 330 27.22 -19.99 -2.15
N ALA A 331 27.83 -20.92 -1.43
CA ALA A 331 27.97 -20.90 0.01
C ALA A 331 28.25 -19.45 0.50
N PRO A 332 27.53 -18.94 1.51
CA PRO A 332 27.78 -17.62 2.05
C PRO A 332 29.27 -17.55 2.39
N ILE A 333 29.96 -16.56 1.83
CA ILE A 333 31.36 -16.31 2.17
C ILE A 333 31.35 -15.95 3.66
N ALA A 334 32.10 -16.69 4.47
CA ALA A 334 32.17 -16.45 5.91
C ALA A 334 32.58 -14.99 6.18
N LEU A 335 31.90 -14.33 7.11
CA LEU A 335 32.09 -12.90 7.40
C LEU A 335 33.56 -12.54 7.68
N ASP A 336 34.30 -13.44 8.33
CA ASP A 336 35.73 -13.27 8.61
C ASP A 336 36.62 -13.38 7.36
N SER A 337 36.19 -14.13 6.38
CA SER A 337 36.87 -14.18 5.07
C SER A 337 36.62 -12.93 4.26
N LEU A 338 35.38 -12.36 4.37
CA LEU A 338 35.02 -11.09 3.75
C LEU A 338 35.81 -9.92 4.34
N ARG A 339 35.98 -9.86 5.66
CA ARG A 339 36.76 -8.82 6.33
C ARG A 339 38.22 -8.81 5.93
N ARG A 340 38.78 -9.95 5.55
CA ARG A 340 40.16 -10.05 5.01
C ARG A 340 40.26 -9.60 3.56
N LEU A 341 39.19 -9.71 2.78
CA LEU A 341 39.17 -9.37 1.37
C LEU A 341 38.72 -7.94 1.12
N VAL A 342 37.99 -7.31 2.08
CA VAL A 342 37.50 -5.94 1.96
C VAL A 342 38.60 -4.98 2.44
N PRO A 343 38.90 -3.91 1.69
CA PRO A 343 39.88 -2.90 2.12
C PRO A 343 39.54 -2.35 3.51
N PRO A 344 40.53 -2.08 4.37
CA PRO A 344 40.30 -1.62 5.74
C PRO A 344 39.52 -0.30 5.85
N ARG A 345 39.41 0.45 4.74
CA ARG A 345 38.63 1.71 4.66
C ARG A 345 37.22 1.53 4.09
N ALA A 346 36.74 0.30 3.86
CA ALA A 346 35.40 0.08 3.36
C ALA A 346 34.34 0.63 4.34
N VAL A 347 33.42 1.44 3.82
CA VAL A 347 32.36 2.06 4.59
C VAL A 347 31.05 1.30 4.50
N ILE A 348 30.86 0.49 3.45
CA ILE A 348 29.70 -0.35 3.21
C ILE A 348 30.07 -1.81 3.44
N LEU A 349 29.48 -2.43 4.46
CA LEU A 349 29.71 -3.82 4.84
C LEU A 349 28.37 -4.55 4.97
N PRO A 350 28.29 -5.86 4.77
CA PRO A 350 27.04 -6.63 4.91
C PRO A 350 26.43 -6.56 6.31
N ASP A 351 27.26 -6.47 7.35
CA ASP A 351 26.90 -6.32 8.75
C ASP A 351 26.79 -4.84 9.19
N GLY A 352 26.83 -3.92 8.24
CA GLY A 352 26.77 -2.49 8.48
C GLY A 352 25.47 -2.07 9.18
N GLY A 353 25.61 -1.16 10.14
CA GLY A 353 24.52 -0.64 10.93
C GLY A 353 23.60 0.32 10.18
N ARG A 354 22.72 0.98 10.93
CA ARG A 354 21.75 1.93 10.39
C ARG A 354 22.38 3.17 9.80
N TYR A 355 23.44 3.69 10.44
CA TYR A 355 24.22 4.84 9.99
C TYR A 355 25.63 4.84 10.62
N ARG A 356 26.51 5.64 10.04
CA ARG A 356 27.87 5.90 10.54
C ARG A 356 28.27 7.35 10.26
N VAL A 357 28.98 7.98 11.17
CA VAL A 357 29.69 9.22 10.88
C VAL A 357 31.05 8.87 10.29
N VAL A 358 31.37 9.46 9.16
CA VAL A 358 32.63 9.27 8.44
C VAL A 358 33.27 10.63 8.22
N HIS A 359 34.61 10.67 8.29
CA HIS A 359 35.37 11.89 7.96
C HIS A 359 35.85 11.78 6.51
N ASP A 360 35.34 12.66 5.65
CA ASP A 360 35.66 12.68 4.22
C ASP A 360 35.78 14.11 3.71
N THR A 361 37.01 14.63 3.69
CA THR A 361 37.33 15.95 3.16
C THR A 361 37.30 16.01 1.64
N THR A 362 37.36 14.87 0.96
CA THR A 362 37.35 14.77 -0.51
C THR A 362 35.95 14.83 -1.11
N GLY A 363 34.93 14.60 -0.30
CA GLY A 363 33.54 14.56 -0.74
C GLY A 363 33.18 13.34 -1.63
N GLN A 364 34.05 12.33 -1.68
CA GLN A 364 33.82 11.14 -2.51
C GLN A 364 32.81 10.17 -1.90
N VAL A 365 32.66 10.16 -0.57
CA VAL A 365 31.68 9.31 0.10
C VAL A 365 30.29 9.87 -0.10
N ALA A 366 29.38 9.01 -0.59
CA ALA A 366 27.96 9.34 -0.79
C ALA A 366 27.21 9.44 0.55
N ALA A 367 27.47 10.49 1.30
CA ALA A 367 26.97 10.75 2.65
C ALA A 367 26.58 12.24 2.81
N ALA A 368 25.57 12.50 3.66
CA ALA A 368 25.10 13.86 3.91
C ALA A 368 26.09 14.65 4.78
N ALA A 369 26.34 15.91 4.45
CA ALA A 369 27.24 16.77 5.22
C ALA A 369 26.71 17.01 6.65
N LEU A 370 27.62 17.07 7.63
CA LEU A 370 27.37 17.38 9.04
C LEU A 370 28.23 18.59 9.51
N GLU A 371 28.60 19.46 8.63
CA GLU A 371 29.52 20.55 8.90
C GLU A 371 28.90 21.70 9.72
N THR A 372 27.60 21.94 9.50
CA THR A 372 26.86 22.99 10.19
C THR A 372 26.00 22.48 11.32
N TRP A 373 25.78 23.32 12.34
CA TRP A 373 24.89 22.98 13.45
C TRP A 373 23.46 22.68 13.01
N GLY A 374 22.93 23.41 12.01
CA GLY A 374 21.61 23.15 11.44
C GLY A 374 21.48 21.77 10.77
N GLN A 375 22.51 21.34 10.03
CA GLN A 375 22.57 20.00 9.43
C GLN A 375 22.58 18.92 10.52
N ARG A 376 23.37 19.10 11.58
CA ARG A 376 23.46 18.17 12.70
C ARG A 376 22.13 18.02 13.44
N ILE A 377 21.48 19.14 13.80
CA ILE A 377 20.16 19.09 14.46
C ILE A 377 19.12 18.39 13.57
N SER A 378 19.07 18.73 12.29
CA SER A 378 18.12 18.10 11.36
C SER A 378 18.34 16.60 11.29
N GLN A 379 19.58 16.14 11.16
CA GLN A 379 19.91 14.72 11.11
C GLN A 379 19.69 14.03 12.48
N ALA A 380 20.09 14.70 13.58
CA ALA A 380 19.88 14.18 14.93
C ALA A 380 18.40 13.94 15.24
N TRP A 381 17.55 14.90 14.88
CA TRP A 381 16.11 14.80 15.07
C TRP A 381 15.48 13.75 14.14
N ALA A 382 15.86 13.74 12.85
CA ALA A 382 15.40 12.73 11.90
C ALA A 382 15.79 11.30 12.31
N MET A 383 17.00 11.12 12.87
CA MET A 383 17.52 9.83 13.32
C MET A 383 17.13 9.49 14.77
N GLN A 384 16.48 10.41 15.50
CA GLN A 384 16.17 10.29 16.94
C GLN A 384 17.41 10.02 17.79
N ASN A 385 18.54 10.61 17.43
CA ASN A 385 19.79 10.49 18.16
C ASN A 385 20.36 11.87 18.52
N PRO A 386 20.15 12.35 19.77
CA PRO A 386 20.63 13.67 20.17
C PRO A 386 22.16 13.79 20.18
N ARG A 387 22.90 12.69 20.29
CA ARG A 387 24.38 12.71 20.26
C ARG A 387 24.93 13.29 18.94
N LEU A 388 24.23 13.07 17.81
CA LEU A 388 24.61 13.66 16.53
C LEU A 388 24.58 15.21 16.53
N ALA A 389 23.82 15.83 17.42
CA ALA A 389 23.77 17.28 17.58
C ALA A 389 24.83 17.81 18.56
N MET A 390 25.26 16.97 19.51
CA MET A 390 26.16 17.36 20.61
C MET A 390 27.64 17.18 20.26
N ASP A 391 27.95 16.19 19.42
CA ASP A 391 29.33 15.93 18.99
C ASP A 391 29.82 17.13 18.14
N GLY A 392 30.96 17.71 18.50
CA GLY A 392 31.56 18.82 17.79
C GLY A 392 31.77 18.50 16.31
N GLY A 393 31.30 19.38 15.40
CA GLY A 393 31.44 19.19 13.95
C GLY A 393 32.85 19.55 13.48
N ALA A 394 33.52 18.59 12.86
CA ALA A 394 34.72 18.86 12.11
C ALA A 394 34.38 19.08 10.63
N MET A 395 35.19 19.92 9.95
CA MET A 395 35.10 20.06 8.50
C MET A 395 35.38 18.71 7.84
N GLY A 396 34.49 18.28 6.95
CA GLY A 396 34.56 16.94 6.33
C GLY A 396 33.77 15.83 7.04
N ASP A 397 33.11 16.15 8.16
CA ASP A 397 32.21 15.17 8.80
C ASP A 397 30.95 14.95 7.96
N ARG A 398 30.65 13.68 7.70
CA ARG A 398 29.48 13.26 6.89
C ARG A 398 28.71 12.13 7.55
N LEU A 399 27.40 12.14 7.40
CA LEU A 399 26.51 11.10 7.86
C LEU A 399 26.21 10.12 6.72
N LEU A 400 26.80 8.95 6.80
CA LEU A 400 26.50 7.83 5.93
C LEU A 400 25.28 7.09 6.50
N VAL A 401 24.16 7.14 5.82
CA VAL A 401 22.93 6.41 6.20
C VAL A 401 22.75 5.23 5.28
N GLY A 402 22.41 4.07 5.86
CA GLY A 402 22.40 2.80 5.13
C GLY A 402 23.84 2.32 4.88
N THR A 403 24.45 1.71 5.89
CA THR A 403 25.84 1.27 5.86
C THR A 403 26.01 -0.16 5.36
N ASN A 404 24.91 -0.82 4.97
CA ASN A 404 24.92 -2.12 4.30
C ASN A 404 24.34 -2.00 2.86
N PRO A 405 24.69 -2.92 1.95
CA PRO A 405 24.30 -2.84 0.54
C PRO A 405 22.78 -2.79 0.33
N TRP A 406 22.00 -3.59 1.08
CA TRP A 406 20.54 -3.65 0.92
C TRP A 406 19.85 -2.36 1.31
N SER A 407 20.19 -1.82 2.48
CA SER A 407 19.62 -0.56 2.96
C SER A 407 19.99 0.63 2.06
N ARG A 408 21.14 0.54 1.39
CA ARG A 408 21.59 1.54 0.43
C ARG A 408 20.75 1.51 -0.83
N ILE A 409 20.53 0.31 -1.40
CA ILE A 409 19.68 0.11 -2.57
C ILE A 409 18.22 0.51 -2.26
N ALA A 410 17.69 0.12 -1.10
CA ALA A 410 16.33 0.47 -0.69
C ALA A 410 16.09 2.00 -0.58
N ARG A 411 17.15 2.79 -0.38
CA ARG A 411 17.04 4.26 -0.39
C ARG A 411 17.06 4.86 -1.78
N VAL A 412 17.80 4.24 -2.71
CA VAL A 412 17.92 4.71 -4.09
C VAL A 412 16.71 4.25 -4.91
N ALA A 413 16.33 3.00 -4.76
CA ALA A 413 15.25 2.36 -5.51
C ALA A 413 14.36 1.52 -4.58
N PRO A 414 13.48 2.13 -3.79
CA PRO A 414 12.65 1.42 -2.81
C PRO A 414 11.65 0.45 -3.46
N PHE A 415 11.35 0.63 -4.73
CA PHE A 415 10.48 -0.22 -5.54
C PHE A 415 11.16 -1.48 -6.09
N LEU A 416 12.49 -1.62 -5.93
CA LEU A 416 13.26 -2.81 -6.32
C LEU A 416 13.61 -3.67 -5.10
N ARG A 417 13.59 -4.98 -5.30
CA ARG A 417 13.95 -5.96 -4.26
C ARG A 417 15.33 -6.56 -4.55
N PRO A 418 16.37 -6.21 -3.78
CA PRO A 418 17.70 -6.78 -3.96
C PRO A 418 17.77 -8.24 -3.45
N ALA A 419 18.57 -9.07 -4.09
CA ALA A 419 18.83 -10.45 -3.66
C ALA A 419 19.37 -10.52 -2.22
N PRO A 420 19.10 -11.61 -1.46
CA PRO A 420 19.54 -11.73 -0.08
C PRO A 420 21.07 -11.88 0.06
N THR A 421 21.74 -12.43 -0.93
CA THR A 421 23.19 -12.69 -0.92
C THR A 421 23.91 -11.71 -1.84
N PRO A 422 24.69 -10.74 -1.31
CA PRO A 422 25.50 -9.87 -2.13
C PRO A 422 26.77 -10.61 -2.55
N ARG A 423 27.28 -10.33 -3.74
CA ARG A 423 28.58 -10.80 -4.21
C ARG A 423 29.60 -9.67 -4.12
N LEU A 424 30.80 -9.99 -3.64
CA LEU A 424 31.90 -9.03 -3.60
C LEU A 424 32.80 -9.22 -4.81
N VAL A 425 33.05 -8.14 -5.54
CA VAL A 425 34.02 -8.08 -6.64
C VAL A 425 35.11 -7.11 -6.23
N ILE A 426 36.35 -7.63 -6.10
CA ILE A 426 37.52 -6.83 -5.80
C ILE A 426 38.27 -6.55 -7.10
N ARG A 427 38.68 -5.29 -7.28
CA ARG A 427 39.49 -4.81 -8.40
C ARG A 427 40.62 -3.93 -7.90
N GLU A 428 41.60 -3.67 -8.75
CA GLU A 428 42.66 -2.70 -8.49
C GLU A 428 42.01 -1.34 -8.13
N GLY A 429 42.21 -0.93 -6.88
CA GLY A 429 41.69 0.34 -6.34
C GLY A 429 40.32 0.35 -5.71
N GLY A 430 39.57 -0.78 -5.63
CA GLY A 430 38.26 -0.77 -5.00
C GLY A 430 37.58 -2.12 -4.81
N ALA A 431 36.45 -2.10 -4.13
CA ALA A 431 35.58 -3.25 -3.90
C ALA A 431 34.12 -2.87 -4.20
N LEU A 432 33.42 -3.73 -4.93
CA LEU A 432 32.02 -3.53 -5.33
C LEU A 432 31.15 -4.67 -4.79
N TRP A 433 30.06 -4.32 -4.12
CA TRP A 433 28.97 -5.23 -3.83
C TRP A 433 28.04 -5.31 -5.03
N VAL A 434 27.78 -6.50 -5.50
CA VAL A 434 26.93 -6.81 -6.65
C VAL A 434 25.69 -7.55 -6.14
N LEU A 435 24.50 -7.02 -6.39
CA LEU A 435 23.23 -7.60 -5.99
C LEU A 435 22.30 -7.69 -7.19
N ASP A 436 21.74 -8.87 -7.42
CA ASP A 436 20.66 -9.03 -8.40
C ASP A 436 19.41 -8.34 -7.89
N LEU A 437 18.70 -7.67 -8.80
CA LEU A 437 17.48 -6.93 -8.50
C LEU A 437 16.29 -7.59 -9.16
N GLU A 438 15.15 -7.49 -8.47
CA GLU A 438 13.87 -7.97 -9.00
C GLU A 438 12.75 -6.97 -8.73
N VAL A 439 11.75 -6.96 -9.62
CA VAL A 439 10.42 -6.42 -9.37
C VAL A 439 9.52 -7.58 -9.00
N ALA A 440 8.74 -7.43 -7.95
CA ALA A 440 7.80 -8.45 -7.50
C ALA A 440 6.46 -7.83 -7.11
N GLY A 441 5.37 -8.56 -7.36
CA GLY A 441 4.01 -8.12 -7.09
C GLY A 441 3.09 -9.29 -6.70
N GLU A 442 1.98 -8.97 -6.04
CA GLU A 442 1.02 -9.95 -5.52
C GLU A 442 -0.23 -10.08 -6.40
N TRP A 443 -0.47 -9.11 -7.28
CA TRP A 443 -1.74 -8.93 -7.99
C TRP A 443 -1.73 -9.35 -9.46
N TYR A 444 -0.85 -10.28 -9.85
CA TYR A 444 -0.84 -10.78 -11.23
C TYR A 444 -1.99 -11.81 -11.42
N PRO A 445 -2.89 -11.62 -12.44
CA PRO A 445 -4.05 -12.47 -12.61
C PRO A 445 -3.64 -13.88 -13.09
N LEU A 446 -4.40 -14.88 -12.69
CA LEU A 446 -4.28 -16.28 -13.12
C LEU A 446 -2.92 -16.93 -12.81
N ALA A 447 -2.02 -16.26 -12.13
CA ALA A 447 -0.73 -16.82 -11.75
C ALA A 447 -0.81 -17.57 -10.41
N THR A 448 -0.11 -18.69 -10.34
CA THR A 448 0.04 -19.47 -9.11
C THR A 448 0.83 -18.67 -8.08
N PRO A 449 0.39 -18.61 -6.82
CA PRO A 449 1.13 -17.95 -5.76
C PRO A 449 2.44 -18.69 -5.48
N LEU A 450 3.55 -17.94 -5.39
CA LEU A 450 4.88 -18.46 -5.08
C LEU A 450 5.36 -17.87 -3.75
N PRO A 451 5.79 -18.71 -2.79
CA PRO A 451 6.46 -18.23 -1.59
C PRO A 451 7.77 -17.51 -1.96
N HIS A 452 7.95 -16.30 -1.51
CA HIS A 452 9.16 -15.52 -1.79
C HIS A 452 9.50 -14.63 -0.61
N ARG A 453 10.62 -14.92 0.07
CA ARG A 453 11.14 -14.10 1.20
C ARG A 453 10.11 -13.77 2.27
N GLY A 454 9.31 -14.76 2.69
CA GLY A 454 8.28 -14.60 3.72
C GLY A 454 6.99 -13.90 3.26
N THR A 455 6.88 -13.55 1.98
CA THR A 455 5.67 -13.05 1.33
C THR A 455 5.22 -13.98 0.21
N VAL A 456 3.98 -13.83 -0.21
CA VAL A 456 3.45 -14.56 -1.38
C VAL A 456 3.43 -13.62 -2.57
N VAL A 457 4.11 -13.99 -3.66
CA VAL A 457 4.13 -13.20 -4.90
C VAL A 457 3.51 -13.98 -6.04
N ARG A 458 2.92 -13.28 -6.98
CA ARG A 458 2.38 -13.84 -8.24
C ARG A 458 3.06 -13.27 -9.47
N TYR A 459 3.90 -12.29 -9.30
CA TYR A 459 4.68 -11.65 -10.34
C TYR A 459 6.10 -11.44 -9.85
N ARG A 460 7.08 -11.84 -10.66
CA ARG A 460 8.49 -11.70 -10.34
C ARG A 460 9.31 -11.61 -11.62
N ARG A 461 10.04 -10.50 -11.81
CA ARG A 461 10.88 -10.25 -12.97
C ARG A 461 12.25 -9.71 -12.56
N SER A 462 13.26 -10.06 -13.32
CA SER A 462 14.59 -9.47 -13.16
C SER A 462 14.54 -7.97 -13.47
N ALA A 463 15.10 -7.18 -12.56
CA ALA A 463 15.28 -5.75 -12.72
C ALA A 463 16.75 -5.36 -12.97
N GLY A 464 17.59 -6.34 -13.28
CA GLY A 464 19.01 -6.14 -13.52
C GLY A 464 19.86 -6.28 -12.25
N VAL A 465 20.88 -5.45 -12.12
CA VAL A 465 21.91 -5.56 -11.08
C VAL A 465 22.17 -4.22 -10.43
N ALA A 466 22.28 -4.22 -9.11
CA ALA A 466 22.82 -3.08 -8.36
C ALA A 466 24.31 -3.28 -8.06
N LEU A 467 25.08 -2.24 -8.29
CA LEU A 467 26.48 -2.11 -7.90
C LEU A 467 26.57 -1.10 -6.77
N VAL A 468 27.11 -1.51 -5.63
CA VAL A 468 27.34 -0.63 -4.48
C VAL A 468 28.84 -0.58 -4.21
N ASP A 469 29.44 0.59 -4.38
CA ASP A 469 30.84 0.80 -4.07
C ASP A 469 31.09 0.69 -2.56
N ALA A 470 31.95 -0.22 -2.15
CA ALA A 470 32.21 -0.49 -0.74
C ALA A 470 32.96 0.65 -0.04
N MET A 471 33.68 1.50 -0.79
CA MET A 471 34.48 2.60 -0.26
C MET A 471 33.71 3.92 -0.21
N THR A 472 32.95 4.21 -1.26
CA THR A 472 32.23 5.48 -1.39
C THR A 472 30.76 5.40 -1.05
N GLY A 473 30.19 4.20 -1.09
CA GLY A 473 28.76 3.96 -0.89
C GLY A 473 27.90 4.41 -2.06
N VAL A 474 28.46 4.76 -3.21
CA VAL A 474 27.72 5.10 -4.42
C VAL A 474 26.98 3.86 -4.91
N VAL A 475 25.70 4.05 -5.28
CA VAL A 475 24.84 2.99 -5.83
C VAL A 475 24.61 3.25 -7.30
N ARG A 476 24.67 2.20 -8.11
CA ARG A 476 24.34 2.23 -9.54
C ARG A 476 23.47 1.06 -9.89
N ILE A 477 22.41 1.29 -10.66
CA ILE A 477 21.47 0.27 -11.10
C ILE A 477 21.61 0.10 -12.60
N LEU A 478 21.94 -1.11 -12.99
CA LEU A 478 22.06 -1.54 -14.39
C LEU A 478 20.83 -2.36 -14.76
N PRO A 479 19.89 -1.79 -15.53
CA PRO A 479 18.71 -2.53 -15.97
C PRO A 479 19.09 -3.62 -16.97
N PRO A 480 18.24 -4.66 -17.15
CA PRO A 480 18.43 -5.67 -18.18
C PRO A 480 18.29 -5.05 -19.59
N SER A 481 18.75 -5.76 -20.63
CA SER A 481 18.64 -5.30 -22.02
C SER A 481 17.19 -5.20 -22.51
N ASP A 482 16.32 -6.08 -22.02
CA ASP A 482 14.88 -6.08 -22.28
C ASP A 482 14.12 -5.96 -20.93
N PRO A 483 13.88 -4.73 -20.46
CA PRO A 483 13.15 -4.49 -19.22
C PRO A 483 11.67 -4.78 -19.42
N ASP A 484 11.06 -5.39 -18.39
CA ASP A 484 9.62 -5.61 -18.38
C ASP A 484 8.81 -4.30 -18.31
N PRO A 485 7.49 -4.32 -18.56
CA PRO A 485 6.67 -3.10 -18.59
C PRO A 485 6.69 -2.29 -17.29
N VAL A 486 6.75 -2.95 -16.12
CA VAL A 486 6.80 -2.25 -14.83
C VAL A 486 8.14 -1.55 -14.65
N LEU A 487 9.23 -2.24 -14.96
CA LEU A 487 10.57 -1.66 -14.89
C LEU A 487 10.74 -0.51 -15.89
N ARG A 488 10.21 -0.66 -17.13
CA ARG A 488 10.20 0.44 -18.13
C ARG A 488 9.48 1.67 -17.61
N ALA A 489 8.34 1.49 -16.96
CA ALA A 489 7.61 2.61 -16.36
C ALA A 489 8.42 3.30 -15.25
N TRP A 490 9.11 2.53 -14.39
CA TRP A 490 10.01 3.09 -13.39
C TRP A 490 11.20 3.83 -14.02
N MET A 491 11.80 3.27 -15.06
CA MET A 491 12.89 3.95 -15.78
C MET A 491 12.47 5.28 -16.40
N ALA A 492 11.23 5.38 -16.85
CA ALA A 492 10.66 6.63 -17.35
C ALA A 492 10.34 7.64 -16.24
N LEU A 493 9.81 7.17 -15.10
CA LEU A 493 9.43 8.02 -13.97
C LEU A 493 10.64 8.56 -13.19
N VAL A 494 11.67 7.75 -13.01
CA VAL A 494 12.84 8.04 -12.17
C VAL A 494 14.15 7.74 -12.92
N PRO A 495 14.44 8.44 -14.01
CA PRO A 495 15.62 8.17 -14.84
C PRO A 495 16.93 8.38 -14.10
N ASP A 496 16.97 9.25 -13.08
CA ASP A 496 18.14 9.51 -12.25
C ASP A 496 18.61 8.28 -11.46
N VAL A 497 17.69 7.36 -11.10
CA VAL A 497 18.00 6.09 -10.45
C VAL A 497 18.76 5.15 -11.39
N PHE A 498 18.45 5.19 -12.69
CA PHE A 498 19.00 4.30 -13.72
C PHE A 498 20.09 4.95 -14.58
N SER A 499 20.44 6.21 -14.35
CA SER A 499 21.44 6.96 -15.11
C SER A 499 22.85 6.52 -14.80
N ALA A 500 23.27 5.39 -15.29
CA ALA A 500 24.58 4.83 -14.97
C ALA A 500 25.48 4.49 -16.18
N GLY A 501 25.20 5.04 -17.35
CA GLY A 501 25.97 4.70 -18.56
C GLY A 501 27.44 5.14 -18.59
N ALA A 502 27.83 6.17 -17.83
CA ALA A 502 29.14 6.83 -17.98
C ALA A 502 30.27 6.24 -17.10
N TRP A 503 29.98 5.34 -16.16
CA TRP A 503 30.97 4.96 -15.14
C TRP A 503 31.55 3.55 -15.30
N LEU A 504 31.17 2.80 -16.31
CA LEU A 504 31.88 1.58 -16.69
C LEU A 504 33.24 1.97 -17.29
N GLY A 505 34.03 2.65 -16.45
CA GLY A 505 35.42 2.94 -16.76
C GLY A 505 36.12 1.64 -17.08
N ARG A 506 36.65 1.57 -18.30
CA ARG A 506 37.55 0.56 -18.88
C ARG A 506 37.67 -0.72 -18.04
N GLY A 507 36.77 -1.68 -18.25
CA GLY A 507 36.94 -3.01 -17.70
C GLY A 507 35.73 -3.76 -17.13
N ILE A 508 34.53 -3.18 -17.08
CA ILE A 508 33.32 -3.93 -16.77
C ILE A 508 32.46 -4.00 -18.03
N ASP A 509 32.60 -5.11 -18.75
CA ASP A 509 31.73 -5.38 -19.90
C ASP A 509 30.32 -5.70 -19.40
N ARG A 510 29.36 -4.84 -19.75
CA ARG A 510 27.92 -5.00 -19.47
C ARG A 510 27.41 -6.34 -19.98
N SER A 511 27.91 -6.79 -21.13
CA SER A 511 27.55 -8.06 -21.76
C SER A 511 28.11 -9.25 -21.00
N ALA A 512 29.26 -9.13 -20.35
CA ALA A 512 29.82 -10.18 -19.51
C ALA A 512 29.05 -10.31 -18.17
N MET A 513 28.61 -9.20 -17.57
CA MET A 513 27.76 -9.25 -16.37
C MET A 513 26.38 -9.85 -16.65
N VAL A 514 25.77 -9.51 -17.77
CA VAL A 514 24.47 -10.07 -18.20
C VAL A 514 24.62 -11.54 -18.56
N ARG A 515 25.70 -11.94 -19.24
CA ARG A 515 25.97 -13.33 -19.58
C ARG A 515 26.29 -14.22 -18.38
N MET A 516 26.92 -13.71 -17.33
CA MET A 516 27.13 -14.45 -16.09
C MET A 516 25.82 -14.82 -15.35
N HIS A 517 24.69 -14.19 -15.69
CA HIS A 517 23.42 -14.29 -14.99
C HIS A 517 22.30 -14.94 -15.80
N GLY A 518 22.47 -15.20 -17.08
CA GLY A 518 21.37 -15.45 -18.03
C GLY A 518 21.04 -16.89 -18.37
N GLU A 519 21.92 -17.86 -18.21
CA GLU A 519 21.73 -19.15 -18.89
C GLU A 519 21.43 -20.38 -18.02
N SER A 520 21.58 -20.34 -16.71
CA SER A 520 21.57 -21.61 -15.94
C SER A 520 20.26 -21.97 -15.23
N THR A 521 19.21 -21.18 -15.28
CA THR A 521 18.10 -21.37 -14.32
C THR A 521 16.71 -21.60 -14.88
N LEU A 522 16.52 -21.54 -16.20
CA LEU A 522 15.23 -21.84 -16.80
C LEU A 522 14.83 -23.32 -16.65
N HIS A 523 15.81 -24.21 -16.56
CA HIS A 523 15.58 -25.66 -16.56
C HIS A 523 15.18 -26.26 -15.22
N SER A 524 15.56 -25.68 -14.09
CA SER A 524 15.22 -26.24 -12.78
C SER A 524 13.83 -25.87 -12.27
N PHE A 525 13.32 -24.71 -12.65
CA PHE A 525 12.01 -24.25 -12.20
C PHE A 525 10.84 -24.91 -12.95
N LEU A 526 11.04 -25.24 -14.23
CA LEU A 526 9.99 -25.87 -15.04
C LEU A 526 9.85 -27.39 -14.81
N ARG A 527 10.80 -28.04 -14.14
CA ARG A 527 10.80 -29.51 -14.00
C ARG A 527 10.16 -30.08 -12.74
N LEU A 528 10.04 -29.35 -11.65
CA LEU A 528 9.71 -29.97 -10.36
C LEU A 528 8.31 -29.65 -9.81
N ASP A 529 7.72 -28.49 -10.07
CA ASP A 529 6.48 -28.12 -9.36
C ASP A 529 5.23 -28.02 -10.22
N TYR A 530 5.34 -28.05 -11.54
CA TYR A 530 4.19 -27.87 -12.43
C TYR A 530 3.45 -29.14 -12.81
N LEU A 531 4.05 -30.31 -12.57
CA LEU A 531 3.39 -31.61 -12.76
C LEU A 531 2.83 -32.18 -11.45
N SER A 532 3.15 -31.59 -10.30
CA SER A 532 2.70 -32.05 -9.00
C SER A 532 1.23 -31.76 -8.66
N PRO A 533 0.51 -30.78 -9.22
CA PRO A 533 -0.93 -30.65 -8.95
C PRO A 533 -1.76 -31.86 -9.43
N LEU A 534 -1.22 -32.67 -10.34
CA LEU A 534 -1.89 -33.89 -10.80
C LEU A 534 -1.58 -35.12 -9.93
N SER A 535 -0.56 -35.07 -9.08
CA SER A 535 -0.17 -36.18 -8.20
C SER A 535 -0.86 -36.18 -6.83
N HIS A 536 -1.57 -35.10 -6.49
CA HIS A 536 -2.35 -35.00 -5.23
C HIS A 536 -3.80 -35.40 -5.35
N PHE A 537 -4.25 -35.88 -6.51
CA PHE A 537 -5.49 -36.65 -6.53
C PHE A 537 -5.17 -38.05 -6.00
N PRO A 538 -5.76 -38.47 -4.87
CA PRO A 538 -5.57 -39.84 -4.40
C PRO A 538 -5.92 -40.78 -5.54
N SER A 539 -4.98 -41.62 -5.90
CA SER A 539 -5.25 -42.77 -6.75
C SER A 539 -6.32 -43.61 -6.07
N LEU A 540 -7.58 -43.48 -6.52
CA LEU A 540 -8.61 -44.48 -6.23
C LEU A 540 -8.15 -45.73 -6.97
N GLU A 541 -7.33 -46.54 -6.29
CA GLU A 541 -7.15 -47.92 -6.66
C GLU A 541 -8.52 -48.63 -6.56
N SER A 542 -8.81 -49.30 -7.62
CA SER A 542 -9.92 -50.21 -7.84
C SER A 542 -10.25 -51.06 -6.63
N GLY A 543 -11.50 -50.93 -6.12
CA GLY A 543 -12.22 -51.90 -5.35
C GLY A 543 -13.63 -52.00 -5.93
#